data_ebe28434ba9e20b88d0da3bf9ebdb736
#
_entry.id   ebe28434ba9e20b88d0da3bf9ebdb736
#
_cell.length_a   1.000
_cell.length_b   1.000
_cell.length_c   1.000
_cell.angle_alpha   90.00
_cell.angle_beta   90.00
_cell.angle_gamma   90.00
#
_symmetry.space_group_name_H-M   'P 1'
#
loop_
_entity.id
_entity.type
_entity.pdbx_description
1 polymer ?
#
loop_
_entity_poly.entity_id
_entity_poly.type
_entity_poly.pdbx_seq_one_letter_code
_entity_poly.pdbx_strand_id
1 'polypeptide(L)'
;IVDRLVGSEMCIRDRGEGEKLSGGGVSSGVMSFLKIGDRAAGAIKSGGTTRRAAKMVILDLDHPDIEDFIEWKAIEEDKARALIAAGYPADFNGEAYATVSGQNSNNSVRVPSDFVKAVEEDGDWDLIARTDGSVFRTVKARELWNKIADAAWKCADPGVQYDTTINEWHTSPEGGKIRASNPCSEYLFLDNTACNLASLNLVKFYDDETQVFDIDSYKHALRIWTIVLEISVEMAQFPSKEIAQGSY
;
A
#
# COMPACT_ATOMS: atom_id res chain seq x y z
N ILE A 1 0.53 -18.11 -17.75
CA ILE A 1 1.66 -17.16 -17.60
C ILE A 1 1.52 -16.40 -16.27
N VAL A 2 0.33 -15.94 -15.91
CA VAL A 2 0.09 -15.19 -14.67
C VAL A 2 0.30 -16.05 -13.42
N ASP A 3 -0.13 -17.32 -13.42
CA ASP A 3 0.00 -18.24 -12.26
C ASP A 3 1.46 -18.65 -11.96
N ARG A 4 2.33 -18.67 -12.97
CA ARG A 4 3.78 -18.91 -12.75
C ARG A 4 4.53 -17.68 -12.28
N LEU A 5 3.96 -16.50 -12.50
CA LEU A 5 4.53 -15.23 -12.05
C LEU A 5 4.30 -14.94 -10.56
N VAL A 6 3.34 -15.59 -9.89
CA VAL A 6 2.93 -15.22 -8.53
C VAL A 6 3.64 -16.05 -7.44
N GLY A 7 3.97 -17.31 -7.65
CA GLY A 7 4.51 -18.19 -6.59
C GLY A 7 6.04 -18.18 -6.47
N SER A 8 6.75 -18.43 -7.56
CA SER A 8 8.23 -18.50 -7.58
C SER A 8 8.90 -17.12 -7.68
N GLU A 9 8.14 -16.09 -8.03
CA GLU A 9 8.64 -14.75 -8.27
C GLU A 9 8.52 -13.82 -7.06
N MET A 10 7.75 -14.17 -6.02
CA MET A 10 7.76 -13.38 -4.78
C MET A 10 9.18 -13.30 -4.21
N CYS A 11 9.92 -14.40 -4.18
CA CYS A 11 11.31 -14.42 -3.73
C CYS A 11 12.30 -13.68 -4.66
N ILE A 12 11.92 -13.36 -5.89
CA ILE A 12 12.76 -12.59 -6.84
C ILE A 12 12.38 -11.11 -6.80
N ARG A 13 11.09 -10.82 -6.64
CA ARG A 13 10.56 -9.46 -6.66
C ARG A 13 10.84 -8.65 -5.40
N ASP A 14 10.97 -9.30 -4.26
CA ASP A 14 11.25 -8.66 -2.97
C ASP A 14 12.75 -8.49 -2.68
N ARG A 15 13.65 -8.95 -3.56
CA ARG A 15 15.08 -8.75 -3.40
C ARG A 15 15.49 -7.34 -3.77
N GLY A 16 16.44 -6.81 -3.01
CA GLY A 16 17.09 -5.54 -3.33
C GLY A 16 17.90 -5.60 -4.62
N GLU A 17 18.16 -4.45 -5.20
CA GLU A 17 19.01 -4.34 -6.39
C GLU A 17 20.41 -4.86 -6.09
N GLY A 18 20.93 -5.69 -6.99
CA GLY A 18 22.26 -6.29 -6.86
C GLY A 18 22.33 -7.55 -6.01
N GLU A 19 21.27 -7.98 -5.32
CA GLU A 19 21.25 -9.25 -4.61
C GLU A 19 21.37 -10.44 -5.58
N LYS A 20 22.13 -11.48 -5.17
CA LYS A 20 22.39 -12.66 -6.01
C LYS A 20 21.15 -13.52 -6.20
N LEU A 21 20.94 -13.99 -7.42
CA LEU A 21 19.87 -14.92 -7.77
C LEU A 21 20.38 -16.36 -7.76
N SER A 22 19.56 -17.32 -7.35
CA SER A 22 19.88 -18.75 -7.28
C SER A 22 20.25 -19.35 -8.63
N GLY A 23 19.72 -18.82 -9.73
CA GLY A 23 20.03 -19.23 -11.12
C GLY A 23 21.23 -18.54 -11.74
N GLY A 24 21.98 -17.73 -10.98
CA GLY A 24 23.05 -16.85 -11.46
C GLY A 24 22.52 -15.49 -11.90
N GLY A 25 23.39 -14.48 -11.86
CA GLY A 25 23.01 -13.09 -12.08
C GLY A 25 22.61 -12.35 -10.79
N VAL A 26 22.10 -11.16 -10.96
CA VAL A 26 21.71 -10.26 -9.85
C VAL A 26 20.28 -9.75 -10.03
N SER A 27 19.63 -9.40 -8.93
CA SER A 27 18.30 -8.80 -8.91
C SER A 27 18.33 -7.38 -9.49
N SER A 28 17.31 -7.03 -10.26
CA SER A 28 17.06 -5.65 -10.72
C SER A 28 16.34 -4.78 -9.70
N GLY A 29 16.16 -5.28 -8.48
CA GLY A 29 15.53 -4.57 -7.37
C GLY A 29 14.00 -4.52 -7.42
N VAL A 30 13.40 -4.26 -6.27
CA VAL A 30 11.94 -4.16 -6.12
C VAL A 30 11.34 -3.06 -6.99
N MET A 31 12.06 -1.95 -7.18
CA MET A 31 11.58 -0.79 -7.95
C MET A 31 11.26 -1.13 -9.41
N SER A 32 12.01 -2.04 -10.02
CA SER A 32 11.77 -2.49 -11.39
C SER A 32 10.41 -3.20 -11.52
N PHE A 33 10.07 -4.04 -10.56
CA PHE A 33 8.78 -4.75 -10.53
C PHE A 33 7.61 -3.84 -10.16
N LEU A 34 7.83 -2.87 -9.27
CA LEU A 34 6.79 -1.89 -8.91
C LEU A 34 6.36 -1.04 -10.10
N LYS A 35 7.29 -0.67 -10.99
CA LYS A 35 6.99 0.05 -12.24
C LYS A 35 6.11 -0.78 -13.19
N ILE A 36 6.33 -2.10 -13.28
CA ILE A 36 5.48 -3.00 -14.08
C ILE A 36 4.05 -3.00 -13.52
N GLY A 37 3.91 -3.19 -12.19
CA GLY A 37 2.61 -3.18 -11.53
C GLY A 37 1.89 -1.84 -11.62
N ASP A 38 2.60 -0.72 -11.58
CA ASP A 38 2.04 0.61 -11.74
C ASP A 38 1.45 0.81 -13.15
N ARG A 39 2.18 0.42 -14.19
CA ARG A 39 1.69 0.48 -15.58
C ARG A 39 0.50 -0.45 -15.82
N ALA A 40 0.53 -1.67 -15.25
CA ALA A 40 -0.60 -2.59 -15.33
C ALA A 40 -1.85 -2.00 -14.66
N ALA A 41 -1.73 -1.41 -13.46
CA ALA A 41 -2.84 -0.77 -12.77
C ALA A 41 -3.40 0.43 -13.56
N GLY A 42 -2.56 1.19 -14.24
CA GLY A 42 -2.98 2.28 -15.14
C GLY A 42 -3.78 1.81 -16.35
N ALA A 43 -3.50 0.61 -16.86
CA ALA A 43 -4.19 0.04 -18.02
C ALA A 43 -5.53 -0.61 -17.66
N ILE A 44 -5.70 -1.08 -16.42
CA ILE A 44 -6.89 -1.79 -15.94
C ILE A 44 -7.87 -0.80 -15.32
N LYS A 45 -9.12 -0.82 -15.79
CA LYS A 45 -10.21 -0.04 -15.19
C LYS A 45 -10.96 -0.90 -14.17
N SER A 46 -10.98 -0.47 -12.92
CA SER A 46 -11.76 -1.12 -11.86
C SER A 46 -13.25 -0.72 -11.96
N GLY A 47 -14.14 -1.67 -11.69
CA GLY A 47 -15.60 -1.42 -11.64
C GLY A 47 -16.25 -1.03 -12.96
N GLY A 48 -15.61 -1.33 -14.07
CA GLY A 48 -16.22 -1.33 -15.41
C GLY A 48 -16.19 -0.01 -16.18
N THR A 49 -16.04 1.18 -15.59
CA THR A 49 -16.16 2.39 -16.44
C THR A 49 -15.26 3.59 -16.12
N THR A 50 -15.06 3.97 -14.87
CA THR A 50 -14.47 5.30 -14.60
C THR A 50 -13.31 5.32 -13.61
N ARG A 51 -13.17 4.34 -12.73
CA ARG A 51 -12.09 4.29 -11.73
C ARG A 51 -10.90 3.49 -12.27
N ARG A 52 -9.71 4.08 -12.18
CA ARG A 52 -8.47 3.34 -12.35
C ARG A 52 -8.33 2.31 -11.22
N ALA A 53 -7.70 1.18 -11.50
CA ALA A 53 -7.29 0.26 -10.45
C ALA A 53 -6.33 0.99 -9.51
N ALA A 54 -6.54 0.84 -8.20
CA ALA A 54 -5.65 1.36 -7.18
C ALA A 54 -4.80 0.21 -6.63
N LYS A 55 -3.51 0.47 -6.46
CA LYS A 55 -2.54 -0.47 -5.91
C LYS A 55 -1.96 0.14 -4.65
N MET A 56 -1.91 -0.63 -3.54
CA MET A 56 -1.12 -0.31 -2.36
C MET A 56 0.18 -1.08 -2.39
N VAL A 57 1.27 -0.40 -2.11
CA VAL A 57 2.58 -1.03 -1.90
C VAL A 57 3.11 -0.61 -0.54
N ILE A 58 3.49 -1.60 0.24
CA ILE A 58 4.07 -1.38 1.56
C ILE A 58 5.43 -2.05 1.56
N LEU A 59 6.46 -1.29 1.94
CA LEU A 59 7.82 -1.79 2.02
C LEU A 59 8.33 -1.65 3.45
N ASP A 60 8.97 -2.70 3.95
CA ASP A 60 9.60 -2.68 5.26
C ASP A 60 10.82 -1.75 5.25
N LEU A 61 11.00 -0.99 6.35
CA LEU A 61 12.08 -0.02 6.45
C LEU A 61 13.48 -0.62 6.42
N ASP A 62 13.62 -1.90 6.64
CA ASP A 62 14.90 -2.62 6.56
C ASP A 62 15.20 -3.18 5.16
N HIS A 63 14.37 -2.84 4.15
CA HIS A 63 14.59 -3.31 2.78
C HIS A 63 15.79 -2.61 2.13
N PRO A 64 16.65 -3.33 1.36
CA PRO A 64 17.81 -2.72 0.69
C PRO A 64 17.49 -1.51 -0.20
N ASP A 65 16.36 -1.55 -0.92
CA ASP A 65 15.93 -0.50 -1.85
C ASP A 65 15.02 0.55 -1.20
N ILE A 66 15.00 0.64 0.13
CA ILE A 66 14.03 1.51 0.84
C ILE A 66 14.20 2.99 0.52
N GLU A 67 15.42 3.46 0.32
CA GLU A 67 15.67 4.88 0.00
C GLU A 67 15.10 5.23 -1.37
N ASP A 68 15.32 4.40 -2.38
CA ASP A 68 14.75 4.59 -3.72
C ASP A 68 13.22 4.52 -3.71
N PHE A 69 12.66 3.65 -2.88
CA PHE A 69 11.21 3.56 -2.70
C PHE A 69 10.62 4.83 -2.08
N ILE A 70 11.25 5.38 -1.05
CA ILE A 70 10.82 6.61 -0.39
C ILE A 70 10.84 7.78 -1.37
N GLU A 71 11.92 7.93 -2.13
CA GLU A 71 12.13 9.07 -3.01
C GLU A 71 11.43 8.94 -4.38
N TRP A 72 10.95 7.75 -4.73
CA TRP A 72 10.43 7.45 -6.06
C TRP A 72 9.41 8.45 -6.57
N LYS A 73 8.32 8.68 -5.85
CA LYS A 73 7.26 9.58 -6.31
C LYS A 73 7.69 11.05 -6.31
N ALA A 74 8.52 11.46 -5.38
CA ALA A 74 9.07 12.80 -5.35
C ALA A 74 9.91 13.10 -6.61
N ILE A 75 10.74 12.13 -7.02
CA ILE A 75 11.54 12.22 -8.25
C ILE A 75 10.64 12.25 -9.50
N GLU A 76 9.60 11.41 -9.54
CA GLU A 76 8.67 11.38 -10.67
C GLU A 76 7.83 12.66 -10.77
N GLU A 77 7.46 13.26 -9.65
CA GLU A 77 6.79 14.57 -9.59
C GLU A 77 7.69 15.69 -10.12
N ASP A 78 8.97 15.68 -9.77
CA ASP A 78 9.93 16.65 -10.29
C ASP A 78 10.10 16.52 -11.83
N LYS A 79 10.05 15.28 -12.36
CA LYS A 79 10.03 15.05 -13.81
C LYS A 79 8.76 15.61 -14.47
N ALA A 80 7.59 15.36 -13.85
CA ALA A 80 6.32 15.90 -14.35
C ALA A 80 6.33 17.42 -14.38
N ARG A 81 6.85 18.07 -13.33
CA ARG A 81 7.02 19.53 -13.29
C ARG A 81 7.95 20.06 -14.38
N ALA A 82 9.06 19.35 -14.64
CA ALA A 82 9.97 19.73 -15.73
C ALA A 82 9.30 19.63 -17.10
N LEU A 83 8.48 18.59 -17.34
CA LEU A 83 7.72 18.44 -18.58
C LEU A 83 6.68 19.55 -18.73
N ILE A 84 5.95 19.89 -17.66
CA ILE A 84 4.98 21.00 -17.65
C ILE A 84 5.68 22.33 -17.95
N ALA A 85 6.83 22.57 -17.36
CA ALA A 85 7.63 23.77 -17.64
C ALA A 85 8.13 23.82 -19.10
N ALA A 86 8.30 22.67 -19.74
CA ALA A 86 8.63 22.55 -21.17
C ALA A 86 7.41 22.69 -22.11
N GLY A 87 6.20 22.90 -21.57
CA GLY A 87 4.98 23.16 -22.33
C GLY A 87 4.02 21.98 -22.47
N TYR A 88 4.26 20.84 -21.80
CA TYR A 88 3.31 19.74 -21.76
C TYR A 88 2.09 20.09 -20.89
N PRO A 89 0.88 19.56 -21.19
CA PRO A 89 -0.32 19.84 -20.42
C PRO A 89 -0.17 19.43 -18.94
N ALA A 90 -0.57 20.31 -18.01
CA ALA A 90 -0.54 20.08 -16.56
C ALA A 90 -1.74 19.27 -16.04
N ASP A 91 -2.67 18.86 -16.91
CA ASP A 91 -3.81 18.04 -16.53
C ASP A 91 -3.37 16.69 -15.99
N PHE A 92 -4.04 16.21 -14.93
CA PHE A 92 -3.71 14.91 -14.30
C PHE A 92 -3.76 13.72 -15.28
N ASN A 93 -4.64 13.76 -16.27
CA ASN A 93 -4.69 12.78 -17.36
C ASN A 93 -3.82 13.18 -18.56
N GLY A 94 -3.11 14.32 -18.47
CA GLY A 94 -2.26 14.84 -19.53
C GLY A 94 -0.97 14.05 -19.71
N GLU A 95 -0.25 14.37 -20.79
CA GLU A 95 0.94 13.63 -21.22
C GLU A 95 2.08 13.71 -20.21
N ALA A 96 2.25 14.82 -19.48
CA ALA A 96 3.27 14.95 -18.44
C ALA A 96 3.13 13.84 -17.39
N TYR A 97 1.92 13.65 -16.83
CA TYR A 97 1.65 12.62 -15.82
C TYR A 97 1.54 11.21 -16.41
N ALA A 98 1.12 11.05 -17.64
CA ALA A 98 1.11 9.75 -18.32
C ALA A 98 2.52 9.20 -18.58
N THR A 99 3.52 10.06 -18.65
CA THR A 99 4.92 9.71 -18.94
C THR A 99 5.66 9.20 -17.71
N VAL A 100 5.38 9.76 -16.53
CA VAL A 100 6.03 9.39 -15.26
C VAL A 100 5.42 8.14 -14.65
N SER A 101 6.13 7.48 -13.72
CA SER A 101 5.67 6.27 -13.04
C SER A 101 5.11 6.55 -11.64
N GLY A 102 4.50 5.55 -11.00
CA GLY A 102 3.99 5.65 -9.63
C GLY A 102 2.63 6.34 -9.49
N GLN A 103 1.95 6.67 -10.58
CA GLN A 103 0.67 7.40 -10.56
C GLN A 103 -0.54 6.54 -10.14
N ASN A 104 -0.42 5.22 -10.19
CA ASN A 104 -1.49 4.27 -9.88
C ASN A 104 -1.20 3.47 -8.60
N SER A 105 -0.23 3.91 -7.83
CA SER A 105 0.24 3.24 -6.62
C SER A 105 0.20 4.20 -5.43
N ASN A 106 -0.40 3.76 -4.33
CA ASN A 106 -0.24 4.37 -3.02
C ASN A 106 0.90 3.63 -2.32
N ASN A 107 1.89 4.34 -1.84
CA ASN A 107 3.05 3.73 -1.21
C ASN A 107 3.10 4.08 0.28
N SER A 108 3.44 3.10 1.12
CA SER A 108 3.70 3.31 2.53
C SER A 108 4.93 2.56 2.97
N VAL A 109 5.59 3.06 4.00
CA VAL A 109 6.68 2.39 4.69
C VAL A 109 6.18 1.73 5.97
N ARG A 110 6.66 0.54 6.25
CA ARG A 110 6.35 -0.22 7.46
C ARG A 110 7.39 0.07 8.52
N VAL A 111 6.99 0.74 9.59
CA VAL A 111 7.86 1.29 10.62
C VAL A 111 7.72 0.49 11.92
N PRO A 112 8.72 -0.31 12.32
CA PRO A 112 8.72 -0.96 13.64
C PRO A 112 9.11 0.02 14.74
N SER A 113 8.70 -0.26 15.98
CA SER A 113 9.03 0.58 17.15
C SER A 113 10.53 0.71 17.39
N ASP A 114 11.30 -0.33 17.07
CA ASP A 114 12.78 -0.28 17.20
C ASP A 114 13.42 0.76 16.27
N PHE A 115 12.87 0.96 15.07
CA PHE A 115 13.31 2.03 14.20
C PHE A 115 13.03 3.41 14.80
N VAL A 116 11.83 3.63 15.35
CA VAL A 116 11.48 4.89 16.03
C VAL A 116 12.46 5.19 17.15
N LYS A 117 12.78 4.17 17.97
CA LYS A 117 13.78 4.28 19.02
C LYS A 117 15.17 4.63 18.47
N ALA A 118 15.60 3.97 17.39
CA ALA A 118 16.86 4.30 16.74
C ALA A 118 16.89 5.75 16.23
N VAL A 119 15.77 6.28 15.73
CA VAL A 119 15.64 7.69 15.36
C VAL A 119 15.78 8.60 16.56
N GLU A 120 15.15 8.30 17.70
CA GLU A 120 15.25 9.10 18.93
C GLU A 120 16.66 9.13 19.51
N GLU A 121 17.36 8.00 19.45
CA GLU A 121 18.71 7.80 19.97
C GLU A 121 19.82 8.24 18.99
N ASP A 122 19.45 8.75 17.79
CA ASP A 122 20.37 9.09 16.68
C ASP A 122 21.27 7.89 16.28
N GLY A 123 20.67 6.70 16.35
CA GLY A 123 21.32 5.43 16.09
C GLY A 123 21.40 5.06 14.62
N ASP A 124 21.96 3.89 14.40
CA ASP A 124 22.07 3.27 13.09
C ASP A 124 20.90 2.34 12.81
N TRP A 125 20.62 2.11 11.53
CA TRP A 125 19.58 1.20 11.05
C TRP A 125 20.13 0.30 9.95
N ASP A 126 20.00 -1.01 10.12
CA ASP A 126 20.48 -1.99 9.16
C ASP A 126 19.45 -2.29 8.10
N LEU A 127 19.85 -2.21 6.84
CA LEU A 127 19.10 -2.72 5.70
C LEU A 127 19.50 -4.17 5.46
N ILE A 128 18.52 -5.05 5.34
CA ILE A 128 18.71 -6.50 5.38
C ILE A 128 18.48 -7.12 4.02
N ALA A 129 19.45 -7.85 3.51
CA ALA A 129 19.32 -8.62 2.27
C ALA A 129 18.21 -9.67 2.40
N ARG A 130 17.33 -9.74 1.39
CA ARG A 130 16.20 -10.68 1.38
C ARG A 130 16.62 -12.10 0.97
N THR A 131 17.82 -12.25 0.42
CA THR A 131 18.36 -13.54 -0.01
C THR A 131 18.80 -14.42 1.16
N ASP A 132 19.49 -13.84 2.15
CA ASP A 132 20.15 -14.59 3.22
C ASP A 132 20.01 -13.99 4.62
N GLY A 133 19.33 -12.82 4.72
CA GLY A 133 19.14 -12.11 5.99
C GLY A 133 20.39 -11.40 6.51
N SER A 134 21.44 -11.29 5.70
CA SER A 134 22.65 -10.55 6.11
C SER A 134 22.42 -9.03 6.04
N VAL A 135 23.22 -8.28 6.79
CA VAL A 135 23.23 -6.82 6.69
C VAL A 135 23.77 -6.43 5.32
N PHE A 136 22.90 -5.82 4.49
CA PHE A 136 23.27 -5.32 3.17
C PHE A 136 24.00 -3.97 3.27
N ARG A 137 23.48 -3.08 4.10
CA ARG A 137 24.04 -1.76 4.36
C ARG A 137 23.45 -1.18 5.66
N THR A 138 24.25 -0.40 6.38
CA THR A 138 23.80 0.36 7.55
C THR A 138 23.63 1.83 7.18
N VAL A 139 22.54 2.45 7.63
CA VAL A 139 22.22 3.87 7.40
C VAL A 139 21.92 4.55 8.73
N LYS A 140 21.94 5.88 8.78
CA LYS A 140 21.45 6.62 9.95
C LYS A 140 19.92 6.64 9.97
N ALA A 141 19.35 6.16 11.08
CA ALA A 141 17.88 6.12 11.25
C ALA A 141 17.25 7.51 11.10
N ARG A 142 17.88 8.55 11.66
CA ARG A 142 17.43 9.94 11.56
C ARG A 142 17.42 10.46 10.13
N GLU A 143 18.43 10.13 9.35
CA GLU A 143 18.51 10.55 7.93
C GLU A 143 17.41 9.88 7.11
N LEU A 144 17.17 8.58 7.33
CA LEU A 144 16.11 7.84 6.66
C LEU A 144 14.72 8.40 7.02
N TRP A 145 14.50 8.74 8.31
CA TRP A 145 13.27 9.39 8.76
C TRP A 145 13.04 10.75 8.10
N ASN A 146 14.08 11.55 8.00
CA ASN A 146 14.01 12.85 7.33
C ASN A 146 13.68 12.70 5.85
N LYS A 147 14.23 11.71 5.15
CA LYS A 147 13.87 11.41 3.75
C LYS A 147 12.39 11.08 3.59
N ILE A 148 11.81 10.29 4.52
CA ILE A 148 10.37 9.99 4.53
C ILE A 148 9.57 11.29 4.68
N ALA A 149 9.92 12.13 5.64
CA ALA A 149 9.23 13.39 5.89
C ALA A 149 9.30 14.34 4.69
N ASP A 150 10.48 14.47 4.08
CA ASP A 150 10.70 15.34 2.92
C ASP A 150 9.92 14.85 1.68
N ALA A 151 9.92 13.56 1.40
CA ALA A 151 9.16 12.97 0.31
C ALA A 151 7.65 13.16 0.53
N ALA A 152 7.16 12.85 1.74
CA ALA A 152 5.75 13.04 2.09
C ALA A 152 5.31 14.51 1.99
N TRP A 153 6.16 15.45 2.36
CA TRP A 153 5.91 16.88 2.18
C TRP A 153 5.82 17.27 0.71
N LYS A 154 6.68 16.72 -0.15
CA LYS A 154 6.73 17.06 -1.58
C LYS A 154 5.56 16.53 -2.39
N CYS A 155 5.13 15.29 -2.13
CA CYS A 155 4.18 14.58 -2.99
C CYS A 155 3.13 13.74 -2.23
N ALA A 156 2.98 13.91 -0.91
CA ALA A 156 2.07 13.16 -0.05
C ALA A 156 2.34 11.63 0.00
N ASP A 157 3.53 11.20 -0.40
CA ASP A 157 3.96 9.80 -0.41
C ASP A 157 5.44 9.71 0.03
N PRO A 158 5.87 8.68 0.76
CA PRO A 158 5.09 7.56 1.25
C PRO A 158 4.26 7.89 2.50
N GLY A 159 3.20 7.10 2.73
CA GLY A 159 2.54 7.03 4.02
C GLY A 159 3.37 6.24 5.05
N VAL A 160 3.00 6.31 6.32
CA VAL A 160 3.67 5.59 7.41
C VAL A 160 2.69 4.63 8.07
N GLN A 161 3.10 3.38 8.27
CA GLN A 161 2.35 2.36 9.00
C GLN A 161 3.20 1.79 10.14
N TYR A 162 2.76 2.00 11.38
CA TYR A 162 3.49 1.58 12.57
C TYR A 162 3.29 0.09 12.83
N ASP A 163 4.21 -0.74 12.37
CA ASP A 163 4.12 -2.20 12.35
C ASP A 163 3.82 -2.81 13.73
N THR A 164 4.60 -2.41 14.73
CA THR A 164 4.47 -2.95 16.09
C THR A 164 3.10 -2.62 16.66
N THR A 165 2.70 -1.34 16.65
CA THR A 165 1.41 -0.88 17.18
C THR A 165 0.22 -1.51 16.45
N ILE A 166 0.27 -1.59 15.12
CA ILE A 166 -0.79 -2.22 14.34
C ILE A 166 -1.00 -3.68 14.77
N ASN A 167 0.09 -4.43 14.97
CA ASN A 167 0.01 -5.83 15.37
C ASN A 167 -0.32 -6.03 16.84
N GLU A 168 0.01 -5.08 17.73
CA GLU A 168 -0.46 -5.08 19.12
C GLU A 168 -1.98 -4.91 19.24
N TRP A 169 -2.57 -4.13 18.32
CA TRP A 169 -4.01 -3.90 18.27
C TRP A 169 -4.76 -4.87 17.37
N HIS A 170 -4.09 -5.86 16.83
CA HIS A 170 -4.70 -6.85 15.96
C HIS A 170 -5.75 -7.69 16.68
N THR A 171 -6.98 -7.71 16.17
CA THR A 171 -8.12 -8.38 16.79
C THR A 171 -8.16 -9.89 16.57
N SER A 172 -7.34 -10.42 15.65
CA SER A 172 -7.27 -11.84 15.31
C SER A 172 -5.82 -12.33 15.19
N PRO A 173 -4.99 -12.20 16.25
CA PRO A 173 -3.55 -12.47 16.17
C PRO A 173 -3.20 -13.93 15.88
N GLU A 174 -4.06 -14.88 16.25
CA GLU A 174 -3.88 -16.31 15.96
C GLU A 174 -3.91 -16.64 14.47
N GLY A 175 -4.54 -15.80 13.66
CA GLY A 175 -4.62 -15.96 12.21
C GLY A 175 -3.33 -15.55 11.47
N GLY A 176 -2.43 -14.82 12.12
CA GLY A 176 -1.19 -14.35 11.53
C GLY A 176 -0.91 -12.88 11.82
N LYS A 177 0.07 -12.32 11.12
CA LYS A 177 0.50 -10.92 11.27
C LYS A 177 -0.12 -10.05 10.19
N ILE A 178 -0.56 -8.84 10.56
CA ILE A 178 -0.95 -7.80 9.60
C ILE A 178 0.31 -7.24 8.97
N ARG A 179 0.46 -7.37 7.66
CA ARG A 179 1.63 -6.90 6.90
C ARG A 179 1.34 -5.70 6.03
N ALA A 180 0.08 -5.51 5.64
CA ALA A 180 -0.32 -4.50 4.68
C ALA A 180 -1.71 -3.94 4.99
N SER A 181 -2.13 -2.98 4.19
CA SER A 181 -3.47 -2.41 4.16
C SER A 181 -3.97 -2.23 2.73
N ASN A 182 -5.25 -1.87 2.57
CA ASN A 182 -5.75 -1.33 1.32
C ASN A 182 -5.19 0.10 1.06
N PRO A 183 -5.40 0.69 -0.13
CA PRO A 183 -4.83 1.99 -0.50
C PRO A 183 -5.19 3.16 0.42
N CYS A 184 -6.38 3.16 1.01
CA CYS A 184 -6.82 4.21 1.94
C CYS A 184 -6.43 3.93 3.40
N SER A 185 -5.82 2.77 3.68
CA SER A 185 -5.35 2.32 5.01
C SER A 185 -6.43 2.13 6.08
N GLU A 186 -7.71 2.03 5.70
CA GLU A 186 -8.80 1.73 6.63
C GLU A 186 -8.97 0.24 6.91
N TYR A 187 -8.46 -0.64 6.02
CA TYR A 187 -8.51 -2.09 6.21
C TYR A 187 -7.11 -2.64 6.51
N LEU A 188 -6.88 -2.95 7.77
CA LEU A 188 -5.65 -3.54 8.31
C LEU A 188 -5.99 -4.94 8.83
N PHE A 189 -5.72 -5.96 8.03
CA PHE A 189 -6.06 -7.33 8.37
C PHE A 189 -5.09 -8.34 7.73
N LEU A 190 -5.45 -9.62 7.77
CA LEU A 190 -4.61 -10.73 7.29
C LEU A 190 -4.45 -10.71 5.76
N ASP A 191 -3.36 -11.30 5.29
CA ASP A 191 -3.11 -11.53 3.88
C ASP A 191 -4.21 -12.43 3.27
N ASN A 192 -4.41 -12.31 1.96
CA ASN A 192 -5.41 -13.07 1.20
C ASN A 192 -6.84 -12.89 1.70
N THR A 193 -7.17 -11.73 2.22
CA THR A 193 -8.54 -11.36 2.61
C THR A 193 -9.07 -10.23 1.72
N ALA A 194 -10.38 -10.11 1.67
CA ALA A 194 -11.07 -9.02 0.99
C ALA A 194 -12.04 -8.33 1.95
N CYS A 195 -12.39 -7.08 1.67
CA CYS A 195 -13.38 -6.36 2.44
C CYS A 195 -14.56 -5.93 1.56
N ASN A 196 -15.77 -6.09 2.10
CA ASN A 196 -16.98 -5.48 1.57
C ASN A 196 -17.26 -4.19 2.33
N LEU A 197 -17.71 -3.16 1.61
CA LEU A 197 -17.98 -1.87 2.20
C LEU A 197 -19.43 -1.45 1.97
N ALA A 198 -20.04 -0.89 3.01
CA ALA A 198 -21.28 -0.14 2.93
C ALA A 198 -21.18 1.10 3.81
N SER A 199 -21.77 2.19 3.40
CA SER A 199 -21.81 3.43 4.17
C SER A 199 -23.25 3.92 4.29
N LEU A 200 -23.66 4.26 5.50
CA LEU A 200 -24.95 4.87 5.76
C LEU A 200 -24.80 6.39 5.82
N ASN A 201 -25.64 7.10 5.07
CA ASN A 201 -25.70 8.55 5.16
C ASN A 201 -26.39 8.96 6.48
N LEU A 202 -25.58 9.35 7.48
CA LEU A 202 -26.08 9.67 8.82
C LEU A 202 -27.07 10.85 8.85
N VAL A 203 -26.94 11.81 7.92
CA VAL A 203 -27.86 12.97 7.84
C VAL A 203 -29.32 12.51 7.56
N LYS A 204 -29.52 11.34 6.93
CA LYS A 204 -30.87 10.78 6.68
C LYS A 204 -31.58 10.27 7.93
N PHE A 205 -30.87 10.13 9.04
CA PHE A 205 -31.41 9.75 10.35
C PHE A 205 -31.50 10.94 11.32
N TYR A 206 -31.16 12.14 10.87
CA TYR A 206 -31.22 13.36 11.67
C TYR A 206 -32.38 14.23 11.19
N ASP A 207 -33.22 14.64 12.12
CA ASP A 207 -34.32 15.57 11.90
C ASP A 207 -33.86 17.00 12.27
N ASP A 208 -33.75 17.86 11.26
CA ASP A 208 -33.25 19.22 11.42
C ASP A 208 -34.25 20.10 12.20
N GLU A 209 -35.58 19.80 12.19
CA GLU A 209 -36.58 20.59 12.90
C GLU A 209 -36.59 20.29 14.39
N THR A 210 -36.51 19.00 14.75
CA THR A 210 -36.52 18.55 16.15
C THR A 210 -35.12 18.42 16.74
N GLN A 211 -34.08 18.47 15.91
CA GLN A 211 -32.67 18.23 16.29
C GLN A 211 -32.46 16.87 16.95
N VAL A 212 -33.20 15.87 16.55
CA VAL A 212 -33.15 14.51 17.10
C VAL A 212 -32.59 13.55 16.03
N PHE A 213 -31.66 12.68 16.47
CA PHE A 213 -31.17 11.58 15.66
C PHE A 213 -32.01 10.32 15.91
N ASP A 214 -32.61 9.75 14.84
CA ASP A 214 -33.42 8.54 14.89
C ASP A 214 -32.54 7.29 15.07
N ILE A 215 -32.25 6.96 16.30
CA ILE A 215 -31.41 5.82 16.68
C ILE A 215 -32.04 4.49 16.25
N ASP A 216 -33.35 4.35 16.31
CA ASP A 216 -34.01 3.08 16.03
C ASP A 216 -34.01 2.76 14.54
N SER A 217 -34.30 3.73 13.68
CA SER A 217 -34.15 3.57 12.23
C SER A 217 -32.69 3.33 11.83
N TYR A 218 -31.74 4.02 12.46
CA TYR A 218 -30.32 3.78 12.22
C TYR A 218 -29.89 2.36 12.61
N LYS A 219 -30.28 1.87 13.78
CA LYS A 219 -30.02 0.49 14.21
C LYS A 219 -30.67 -0.54 13.26
N HIS A 220 -31.87 -0.26 12.78
CA HIS A 220 -32.53 -1.13 11.82
C HIS A 220 -31.75 -1.19 10.49
N ALA A 221 -31.35 -0.05 9.95
CA ALA A 221 -30.54 0.04 8.74
C ALA A 221 -29.20 -0.69 8.88
N LEU A 222 -28.50 -0.53 10.02
CA LEU A 222 -27.26 -1.25 10.32
C LEU A 222 -27.44 -2.76 10.25
N ARG A 223 -28.49 -3.29 10.88
CA ARG A 223 -28.78 -4.75 10.87
C ARG A 223 -29.02 -5.26 9.46
N ILE A 224 -29.82 -4.56 8.66
CA ILE A 224 -30.11 -4.95 7.29
C ILE A 224 -28.83 -4.93 6.45
N TRP A 225 -28.04 -3.86 6.51
CA TRP A 225 -26.81 -3.75 5.73
C TRP A 225 -25.73 -4.75 6.15
N THR A 226 -25.63 -5.09 7.45
CA THR A 226 -24.75 -6.16 7.91
C THR A 226 -25.11 -7.50 7.27
N ILE A 227 -26.40 -7.85 7.22
CA ILE A 227 -26.87 -9.08 6.56
C ILE A 227 -26.58 -9.03 5.06
N VAL A 228 -26.80 -7.90 4.40
CA VAL A 228 -26.52 -7.74 2.96
C VAL A 228 -25.03 -7.90 2.67
N LEU A 229 -24.16 -7.34 3.51
CA LEU A 229 -22.71 -7.50 3.37
C LEU A 229 -22.28 -8.96 3.54
N GLU A 230 -22.81 -9.67 4.52
CA GLU A 230 -22.53 -11.09 4.76
C GLU A 230 -22.95 -11.94 3.56
N ILE A 231 -24.18 -11.77 3.07
CA ILE A 231 -24.68 -12.48 1.89
C ILE A 231 -23.80 -12.16 0.66
N SER A 232 -23.35 -10.91 0.52
CA SER A 232 -22.53 -10.52 -0.63
C SER A 232 -21.13 -11.17 -0.61
N VAL A 233 -20.56 -11.47 0.56
CA VAL A 233 -19.32 -12.27 0.68
C VAL A 233 -19.57 -13.69 0.18
N GLU A 234 -20.63 -14.35 0.65
CA GLU A 234 -20.98 -15.73 0.21
C GLU A 234 -21.23 -15.83 -1.31
N MET A 235 -21.78 -14.79 -1.91
CA MET A 235 -22.04 -14.72 -3.35
C MET A 235 -20.84 -14.27 -4.19
N ALA A 236 -19.77 -13.81 -3.58
CA ALA A 236 -18.60 -13.26 -4.28
C ALA A 236 -17.81 -14.35 -5.01
N GLN A 237 -17.25 -13.97 -6.16
CA GLN A 237 -16.26 -14.78 -6.86
C GLN A 237 -14.87 -14.20 -6.59
N PHE A 238 -14.01 -15.01 -5.99
CA PHE A 238 -12.66 -14.61 -5.66
C PHE A 238 -11.65 -15.07 -6.71
N PRO A 239 -10.56 -14.31 -6.96
CA PRO A 239 -9.61 -14.61 -8.01
C PRO A 239 -8.72 -15.84 -7.71
N SER A 240 -8.59 -16.25 -6.45
CA SER A 240 -7.86 -17.45 -6.04
C SER A 240 -8.55 -18.18 -4.89
N LYS A 241 -8.14 -19.45 -4.67
CA LYS A 241 -8.65 -20.26 -3.55
C LYS A 241 -8.22 -19.70 -2.20
N GLU A 242 -7.00 -19.18 -2.11
CA GLU A 242 -6.43 -18.61 -0.90
C GLU A 242 -7.22 -17.38 -0.46
N ILE A 243 -7.57 -16.52 -1.41
CA ILE A 243 -8.39 -15.33 -1.13
C ILE A 243 -9.82 -15.74 -0.74
N ALA A 244 -10.40 -16.74 -1.39
CA ALA A 244 -11.69 -17.28 -1.01
C ALA A 244 -11.68 -17.81 0.42
N GLN A 245 -10.69 -18.63 0.78
CA GLN A 245 -10.53 -19.20 2.12
C GLN A 245 -10.29 -18.14 3.21
N GLY A 246 -9.53 -17.10 2.89
CA GLY A 246 -9.27 -16.01 3.84
C GLY A 246 -10.45 -15.05 3.99
N SER A 247 -11.39 -15.02 3.04
CA SER A 247 -12.56 -14.11 3.04
C SER A 247 -13.81 -14.75 3.61
N TYR A 248 -13.98 -16.08 3.49
CA TYR A 248 -15.07 -16.86 4.10
C TYR A 248 -14.78 -17.19 5.57
#